data_fabdf3b9aedc9c6de9ae994a80b17d87
#
_entry.id   fabdf3b9aedc9c6de9ae994a80b17d87
#
_cell.length_a   1.000
_cell.length_b   1.000
_cell.length_c   1.000
_cell.angle_alpha   90.00
_cell.angle_beta   90.00
_cell.angle_gamma   90.00
#
_symmetry.space_group_name_H-M   'P 1'
#
loop_
_entity.id
_entity.type
_entity.pdbx_description
1 polymer ?
#
loop_
_entity_poly.entity_id
_entity_poly.type
_entity_poly.pdbx_seq_one_letter_code
_entity_poly.pdbx_strand_id
1 'polypeptide(L)'
;STLSPSSAASDVYKRQVYNARTNRLVDTIKTDKNGLAVSKLLPLARYKIVESKAAEFYGLDKTPIEVEIEYAGQIVKASMTNKSLSTNVSIKKTGYVEVMPGQLVRYNFADIANNSTTALESFYWRDTLPVKAVRLQTIYTGTWNTPGNYKIVYKTNLSGDTWRTLADNLSTSKNYVLDASPAALGLAANEYVTEFMAAFGIVPSNFRQVEAPRVDCKVLSKLAGGTQFVNTSDAGGVYNGQWIMATSRWVTRVYAPSKPLPRTGY
;
A
#
# COMPACT_ATOMS: atom_id res chain seq x y z
N SER A 1 7.73 12.00 -34.33
CA SER A 1 7.04 12.80 -33.30
C SER A 1 8.04 13.15 -32.21
N THR A 2 8.26 14.41 -32.04
CA THR A 2 9.05 14.98 -30.96
C THR A 2 8.36 14.68 -29.65
N LEU A 3 9.03 13.95 -28.76
CA LEU A 3 8.62 13.87 -27.37
C LEU A 3 8.73 15.28 -26.79
N SER A 4 7.61 15.84 -26.32
CA SER A 4 7.63 17.12 -25.62
C SER A 4 8.58 17.04 -24.44
N PRO A 5 9.47 17.99 -24.23
CA PRO A 5 10.31 18.00 -23.06
C PRO A 5 9.42 18.23 -21.86
N SER A 6 9.20 17.20 -21.04
CA SER A 6 8.73 17.43 -19.70
C SER A 6 9.86 18.10 -18.92
N SER A 7 9.54 19.05 -18.09
CA SER A 7 10.47 19.83 -17.27
C SER A 7 11.23 19.04 -16.19
N ALA A 8 11.17 17.72 -16.22
CA ALA A 8 11.96 16.82 -15.39
C ALA A 8 13.25 16.43 -16.12
N ALA A 9 14.16 17.38 -16.22
CA ALA A 9 15.36 17.33 -17.04
C ALA A 9 16.54 16.57 -16.42
N SER A 10 16.34 15.58 -15.54
CA SER A 10 17.50 14.89 -14.96
C SER A 10 17.46 13.38 -15.00
N ASP A 11 16.36 12.76 -15.36
CA ASP A 11 16.29 11.31 -15.35
C ASP A 11 16.33 10.71 -16.77
N VAL A 12 17.24 9.76 -16.89
CA VAL A 12 17.64 9.14 -18.13
C VAL A 12 16.94 7.81 -18.25
N TYR A 13 16.20 7.57 -19.32
CA TYR A 13 15.74 6.25 -19.69
C TYR A 13 16.93 5.38 -20.08
N LYS A 14 16.99 4.17 -19.52
CA LYS A 14 17.94 3.15 -19.95
C LYS A 14 17.22 2.10 -20.77
N ARG A 15 17.80 1.74 -21.89
CA ARG A 15 17.30 0.69 -22.77
C ARG A 15 18.41 -0.28 -23.10
N GLN A 16 18.06 -1.55 -23.17
CA GLN A 16 18.96 -2.63 -23.56
C GLN A 16 18.61 -3.08 -24.97
N VAL A 17 19.65 -3.25 -25.78
CA VAL A 17 19.54 -3.72 -27.16
C VAL A 17 20.05 -5.15 -27.23
N TYR A 18 19.19 -6.07 -27.66
CA TYR A 18 19.50 -7.49 -27.81
C TYR A 18 19.47 -7.90 -29.26
N ASN A 19 20.37 -8.81 -29.67
CA ASN A 19 20.21 -9.52 -30.93
C ASN A 19 18.96 -10.41 -30.82
N ALA A 20 17.97 -10.24 -31.73
CA ALA A 20 16.69 -10.92 -31.63
C ALA A 20 16.79 -12.44 -31.83
N ARG A 21 17.79 -12.91 -32.57
CA ARG A 21 18.01 -14.34 -32.86
C ARG A 21 18.73 -15.04 -31.70
N THR A 22 19.80 -14.43 -31.20
CA THR A 22 20.64 -15.04 -30.15
C THR A 22 20.24 -14.66 -28.74
N ASN A 23 19.37 -13.67 -28.59
CA ASN A 23 18.97 -13.06 -27.32
C ASN A 23 20.15 -12.50 -26.50
N ARG A 24 21.25 -12.19 -27.19
CA ARG A 24 22.47 -11.65 -26.57
C ARG A 24 22.37 -10.13 -26.46
N LEU A 25 22.72 -9.58 -25.29
CA LEU A 25 22.85 -8.15 -25.08
C LEU A 25 24.00 -7.62 -25.93
N VAL A 26 23.75 -6.63 -26.79
CA VAL A 26 24.74 -6.02 -27.68
C VAL A 26 25.04 -4.57 -27.33
N ASP A 27 24.11 -3.86 -26.72
CA ASP A 27 24.34 -2.49 -26.26
C ASP A 27 23.37 -2.12 -25.12
N THR A 28 23.79 -1.14 -24.32
CA THR A 28 22.94 -0.44 -23.35
C THR A 28 22.99 1.04 -23.68
N ILE A 29 21.86 1.62 -24.00
CA ILE A 29 21.74 3.01 -24.43
C ILE A 29 20.96 3.82 -23.41
N LYS A 30 21.33 5.10 -23.31
CA LYS A 30 20.67 6.08 -22.44
C LYS A 30 20.11 7.21 -23.29
N THR A 31 18.91 7.65 -22.99
CA THR A 31 18.37 8.84 -23.62
C THR A 31 19.04 10.09 -23.08
N ASP A 32 19.23 11.06 -23.96
CA ASP A 32 19.63 12.41 -23.58
C ASP A 32 18.42 13.24 -23.10
N LYS A 33 18.66 14.50 -22.79
CA LYS A 33 17.63 15.46 -22.36
C LYS A 33 16.50 15.68 -23.38
N ASN A 34 16.72 15.31 -24.65
CA ASN A 34 15.73 15.40 -25.71
C ASN A 34 14.97 14.07 -25.93
N GLY A 35 15.26 13.07 -25.14
CA GLY A 35 14.65 11.74 -25.28
C GLY A 35 15.29 10.89 -26.38
N LEU A 36 16.45 11.28 -26.89
CA LEU A 36 17.16 10.57 -27.96
C LEU A 36 18.25 9.67 -27.37
N ALA A 37 18.34 8.45 -27.86
CA ALA A 37 19.43 7.53 -27.58
C ALA A 37 19.93 6.91 -28.89
N VAL A 38 21.22 6.74 -29.00
CA VAL A 38 21.86 6.16 -30.18
C VAL A 38 22.73 4.99 -29.74
N SER A 39 22.55 3.85 -30.40
CA SER A 39 23.42 2.70 -30.20
C SER A 39 24.79 2.91 -30.86
N LYS A 40 25.77 2.12 -30.43
CA LYS A 40 26.97 1.90 -31.23
C LYS A 40 26.63 1.30 -32.58
N LEU A 41 27.58 1.26 -33.49
CA LEU A 41 27.41 0.59 -34.78
C LEU A 41 27.14 -0.91 -34.55
N LEU A 42 26.06 -1.39 -35.16
CA LEU A 42 25.59 -2.77 -35.01
C LEU A 42 25.67 -3.49 -36.35
N PRO A 43 26.02 -4.80 -36.37
CA PRO A 43 25.94 -5.63 -37.57
C PRO A 43 24.53 -5.69 -38.13
N LEU A 44 24.43 -6.11 -39.41
CA LEU A 44 23.13 -6.36 -40.05
C LEU A 44 22.44 -7.50 -39.32
N ALA A 45 21.32 -7.25 -38.71
CA ALA A 45 20.53 -8.23 -37.99
C ALA A 45 19.19 -7.61 -37.53
N ARG A 46 18.35 -8.45 -36.96
CA ARG A 46 17.16 -8.02 -36.22
C ARG A 46 17.50 -7.87 -34.75
N TYR A 47 17.04 -6.79 -34.13
CA TYR A 47 17.30 -6.43 -32.74
C TYR A 47 16.01 -6.21 -31.98
N LYS A 48 16.05 -6.46 -30.66
CA LYS A 48 15.02 -6.09 -29.69
C LYS A 48 15.54 -4.96 -28.82
N ILE A 49 14.73 -3.93 -28.64
CA ILE A 49 15.02 -2.83 -27.73
C ILE A 49 14.04 -2.95 -26.57
N VAL A 50 14.55 -3.06 -25.35
CA VAL A 50 13.77 -3.22 -24.11
C VAL A 50 14.15 -2.13 -23.15
N GLU A 51 13.18 -1.46 -22.54
CA GLU A 51 13.42 -0.51 -21.47
C GLU A 51 13.85 -1.25 -20.21
N SER A 52 14.99 -0.83 -19.64
CA SER A 52 15.54 -1.41 -18.41
C SER A 52 15.40 -0.48 -17.19
N LYS A 53 15.24 0.83 -17.43
CA LYS A 53 14.96 1.83 -16.41
C LYS A 53 14.12 2.95 -17.01
N ALA A 54 12.96 3.22 -16.40
CA ALA A 54 12.15 4.39 -16.72
C ALA A 54 12.72 5.65 -16.07
N ALA A 55 12.41 6.82 -16.64
CA ALA A 55 12.61 8.08 -15.97
C ALA A 55 11.67 8.22 -14.78
N GLU A 56 12.03 9.08 -13.83
CA GLU A 56 11.17 9.40 -12.69
C GLU A 56 9.79 9.88 -13.17
N PHE A 57 8.72 9.45 -12.49
CA PHE A 57 7.32 9.71 -12.82
C PHE A 57 6.78 9.03 -14.10
N TYR A 58 7.51 8.08 -14.67
CA TYR A 58 7.06 7.27 -15.82
C TYR A 58 7.12 5.78 -15.49
N GLY A 59 6.12 5.05 -15.98
CA GLY A 59 6.05 3.60 -15.83
C GLY A 59 7.10 2.90 -16.70
N LEU A 60 7.67 1.81 -16.18
CA LEU A 60 8.56 0.93 -16.94
C LEU A 60 7.72 0.07 -17.88
N ASP A 61 7.93 0.20 -19.19
CA ASP A 61 7.34 -0.66 -20.19
C ASP A 61 8.39 -1.63 -20.73
N LYS A 62 8.25 -2.91 -20.38
CA LYS A 62 9.15 -3.99 -20.80
C LYS A 62 8.78 -4.59 -22.16
N THR A 63 7.75 -4.08 -22.83
CA THR A 63 7.38 -4.56 -24.17
C THR A 63 8.51 -4.30 -25.15
N PRO A 64 9.09 -5.34 -25.79
CA PRO A 64 10.19 -5.15 -26.73
C PRO A 64 9.71 -4.43 -27.98
N ILE A 65 10.55 -3.56 -28.53
CA ILE A 65 10.40 -3.07 -29.90
C ILE A 65 11.42 -3.80 -30.76
N GLU A 66 10.97 -4.40 -31.85
CA GLU A 66 11.83 -5.04 -32.82
C GLU A 66 12.20 -4.07 -33.95
N VAL A 67 13.46 -4.06 -34.31
CA VAL A 67 14.00 -3.29 -35.45
C VAL A 67 14.93 -4.16 -36.26
N GLU A 68 15.06 -3.87 -37.57
CA GLU A 68 15.94 -4.61 -38.46
C GLU A 68 16.92 -3.65 -39.14
N ILE A 69 18.20 -4.01 -39.14
CA ILE A 69 19.24 -3.33 -39.88
C ILE A 69 19.58 -4.17 -41.08
N GLU A 70 19.19 -3.71 -42.29
CA GLU A 70 19.24 -4.45 -43.55
C GLU A 70 20.47 -4.13 -44.39
N TYR A 71 21.04 -2.93 -44.21
CA TYR A 71 22.23 -2.51 -44.99
C TYR A 71 23.13 -1.59 -44.20
N ALA A 72 24.41 -1.58 -44.58
CA ALA A 72 25.42 -0.76 -43.92
C ALA A 72 25.09 0.75 -43.99
N GLY A 73 25.23 1.43 -42.89
CA GLY A 73 24.93 2.86 -42.76
C GLY A 73 23.47 3.20 -42.53
N GLN A 74 22.60 2.21 -42.44
CA GLN A 74 21.18 2.41 -42.16
C GLN A 74 21.00 2.96 -40.74
N ILE A 75 20.13 3.98 -40.63
CA ILE A 75 19.67 4.50 -39.35
C ILE A 75 18.21 4.09 -39.19
N VAL A 76 17.94 3.21 -38.20
CA VAL A 76 16.58 2.81 -37.86
C VAL A 76 16.08 3.67 -36.70
N LYS A 77 14.91 4.27 -36.90
CA LYS A 77 14.23 5.05 -35.85
C LYS A 77 13.15 4.21 -35.20
N ALA A 78 13.20 4.07 -33.87
CA ALA A 78 12.15 3.43 -33.09
C ALA A 78 11.63 4.46 -32.08
N SER A 79 10.30 4.51 -31.90
CA SER A 79 9.64 5.38 -30.93
C SER A 79 9.03 4.54 -29.84
N MET A 80 9.28 4.90 -28.60
CA MET A 80 8.65 4.34 -27.42
C MET A 80 7.90 5.44 -26.69
N THR A 81 6.64 5.17 -26.37
CA THR A 81 5.82 6.09 -25.58
C THR A 81 5.69 5.52 -24.18
N ASN A 82 6.12 6.28 -23.18
CA ASN A 82 5.97 5.92 -21.79
C ASN A 82 4.73 6.58 -21.20
N LYS A 83 3.97 5.81 -20.44
CA LYS A 83 2.82 6.34 -19.69
C LYS A 83 3.32 7.03 -18.45
N SER A 84 2.77 8.20 -18.13
CA SER A 84 3.01 8.86 -16.86
C SER A 84 2.71 7.92 -15.72
N LEU A 85 3.61 7.85 -14.75
CA LEU A 85 3.43 7.13 -13.52
C LEU A 85 2.77 8.05 -12.50
N SER A 86 1.68 7.57 -11.90
CA SER A 86 1.07 8.20 -10.74
C SER A 86 1.05 7.19 -9.60
N THR A 87 1.52 7.58 -8.43
CA THR A 87 1.48 6.75 -7.23
C THR A 87 0.54 7.37 -6.20
N ASN A 88 -0.41 6.59 -5.72
CA ASN A 88 -1.38 7.01 -4.72
C ASN A 88 -1.96 5.79 -3.99
N VAL A 89 -2.09 5.90 -2.68
CA VAL A 89 -2.76 4.94 -1.81
C VAL A 89 -3.85 5.67 -1.06
N SER A 90 -4.98 5.03 -0.82
CA SER A 90 -6.07 5.58 -0.03
C SER A 90 -6.43 4.66 1.13
N ILE A 91 -7.00 5.25 2.17
CA ILE A 91 -7.67 4.60 3.28
C ILE A 91 -8.62 5.60 3.93
N LYS A 92 -9.80 5.13 4.35
CA LYS A 92 -10.76 5.91 5.12
C LYS A 92 -11.27 5.09 6.29
N LYS A 93 -11.15 5.63 7.48
CA LYS A 93 -11.62 5.01 8.71
C LYS A 93 -12.83 5.75 9.28
N THR A 94 -13.78 4.99 9.75
CA THR A 94 -14.94 5.49 10.51
C THR A 94 -15.15 4.65 11.77
N GLY A 95 -15.90 5.16 12.72
CA GLY A 95 -16.17 4.47 13.98
C GLY A 95 -17.30 5.12 14.76
N TYR A 96 -17.42 4.77 16.03
CA TYR A 96 -18.38 5.39 16.94
C TYR A 96 -17.89 6.77 17.39
N VAL A 97 -18.80 7.72 17.45
CA VAL A 97 -18.48 9.06 17.97
C VAL A 97 -18.39 9.05 19.50
N GLU A 98 -19.25 8.26 20.15
CA GLU A 98 -19.36 8.16 21.60
C GLU A 98 -19.59 6.72 22.04
N VAL A 99 -18.97 6.34 23.16
CA VAL A 99 -19.03 5.00 23.73
C VAL A 99 -19.15 5.05 25.23
N MET A 100 -19.67 3.95 25.81
CA MET A 100 -19.67 3.69 27.24
C MET A 100 -18.42 2.88 27.63
N PRO A 101 -17.87 3.06 28.85
CA PRO A 101 -16.85 2.16 29.38
C PRO A 101 -17.33 0.68 29.33
N GLY A 102 -16.44 -0.23 28.93
CA GLY A 102 -16.75 -1.65 28.80
C GLY A 102 -17.53 -2.06 27.56
N GLN A 103 -17.99 -1.12 26.76
CA GLN A 103 -18.68 -1.37 25.49
C GLN A 103 -17.73 -1.86 24.41
N LEU A 104 -18.22 -2.60 23.44
CA LEU A 104 -17.52 -2.83 22.19
C LEU A 104 -17.60 -1.57 21.31
N VAL A 105 -16.49 -1.19 20.72
CA VAL A 105 -16.42 -0.15 19.70
C VAL A 105 -15.99 -0.78 18.39
N ARG A 106 -16.67 -0.44 17.31
CA ARG A 106 -16.39 -0.94 15.96
C ARG A 106 -15.80 0.15 15.10
N TYR A 107 -14.72 -0.19 14.42
CA TYR A 107 -14.12 0.63 13.38
C TYR A 107 -14.35 -0.03 12.02
N ASN A 108 -14.76 0.79 11.06
CA ASN A 108 -14.93 0.36 9.68
C ASN A 108 -13.86 1.01 8.80
N PHE A 109 -13.38 0.26 7.82
CA PHE A 109 -12.38 0.72 6.87
C PHE A 109 -12.97 0.75 5.49
N ALA A 110 -12.85 1.90 4.84
CA ALA A 110 -13.29 2.11 3.47
C ALA A 110 -12.11 2.56 2.62
N ASP A 111 -12.25 2.43 1.33
CA ASP A 111 -11.31 2.98 0.34
C ASP A 111 -9.84 2.57 0.55
N ILE A 112 -9.59 1.37 1.10
CA ILE A 112 -8.22 0.83 1.12
C ILE A 112 -7.90 0.39 -0.30
N ALA A 113 -6.99 1.11 -0.95
CA ALA A 113 -6.71 0.91 -2.36
C ALA A 113 -5.31 1.35 -2.78
N ASN A 114 -4.75 0.62 -3.74
CA ASN A 114 -3.67 1.08 -4.58
C ASN A 114 -4.26 1.82 -5.79
N ASN A 115 -4.35 3.14 -5.71
CA ASN A 115 -4.83 4.00 -6.80
C ASN A 115 -3.70 4.41 -7.75
N SER A 116 -2.53 3.81 -7.59
CA SER A 116 -1.40 4.04 -8.48
C SER A 116 -1.64 3.44 -9.87
N THR A 117 -0.98 3.95 -10.87
CA THR A 117 -0.97 3.38 -12.23
C THR A 117 0.00 2.22 -12.38
N THR A 118 0.63 1.80 -11.29
CA THR A 118 1.60 0.70 -11.22
C THR A 118 1.34 -0.19 -10.03
N ALA A 119 1.93 -1.40 -10.05
CA ALA A 119 1.97 -2.28 -8.89
C ALA A 119 2.79 -1.63 -7.75
N LEU A 120 2.45 -1.97 -6.52
CA LEU A 120 3.21 -1.63 -5.33
C LEU A 120 3.69 -2.90 -4.64
N GLU A 121 4.91 -2.87 -4.15
CA GLU A 121 5.49 -3.94 -3.34
C GLU A 121 5.16 -3.73 -1.85
N SER A 122 5.21 -4.81 -1.08
CA SER A 122 5.01 -4.76 0.38
C SER A 122 3.75 -3.99 0.79
N PHE A 123 2.67 -4.13 0.04
CA PHE A 123 1.41 -3.45 0.33
C PHE A 123 0.84 -3.93 1.65
N TYR A 124 0.36 -2.99 2.47
CA TYR A 124 -0.18 -3.28 3.79
C TYR A 124 -1.36 -2.38 4.15
N TRP A 125 -2.17 -2.86 5.09
CA TRP A 125 -3.12 -2.11 5.87
C TRP A 125 -2.80 -2.34 7.34
N ARG A 126 -2.64 -1.26 8.12
CA ARG A 126 -2.25 -1.29 9.52
C ARG A 126 -3.19 -0.47 10.38
N ASP A 127 -3.47 -0.94 11.59
CA ASP A 127 -4.21 -0.23 12.61
C ASP A 127 -3.35 -0.08 13.87
N THR A 128 -3.17 1.16 14.32
CA THR A 128 -2.46 1.49 15.56
C THR A 128 -3.49 1.83 16.63
N LEU A 129 -3.64 0.93 17.58
CA LEU A 129 -4.71 0.98 18.57
C LEU A 129 -4.47 2.04 19.66
N PRO A 130 -5.51 2.75 20.10
CA PRO A 130 -5.43 3.64 21.26
C PRO A 130 -5.44 2.83 22.56
N VAL A 131 -4.31 2.26 22.92
CA VAL A 131 -4.16 1.25 23.98
C VAL A 131 -4.47 1.75 25.39
N LYS A 132 -4.50 3.07 25.59
CA LYS A 132 -4.96 3.65 26.86
C LYS A 132 -6.48 3.56 27.04
N ALA A 133 -7.21 3.27 25.98
CA ALA A 133 -8.67 3.26 25.97
C ALA A 133 -9.31 1.94 25.54
N VAL A 134 -8.64 1.14 24.69
CA VAL A 134 -9.26 -0.06 24.11
C VAL A 134 -8.32 -1.26 24.09
N ARG A 135 -8.94 -2.45 23.96
CA ARG A 135 -8.25 -3.72 23.66
C ARG A 135 -8.87 -4.36 22.44
N LEU A 136 -8.01 -4.87 21.55
CA LEU A 136 -8.43 -5.58 20.35
C LEU A 136 -9.23 -6.83 20.71
N GLN A 137 -10.32 -7.10 19.98
CA GLN A 137 -11.14 -8.28 20.16
C GLN A 137 -11.27 -9.12 18.89
N THR A 138 -11.72 -8.52 17.79
CA THR A 138 -12.03 -9.25 16.56
C THR A 138 -11.60 -8.46 15.35
N ILE A 139 -11.02 -9.15 14.38
CA ILE A 139 -10.69 -8.59 13.06
C ILE A 139 -11.56 -9.30 12.03
N TYR A 140 -12.30 -8.51 11.26
CA TYR A 140 -13.03 -8.95 10.07
C TYR A 140 -12.23 -8.50 8.87
N THR A 141 -11.72 -9.45 8.10
CA THR A 141 -10.66 -9.16 7.12
C THR A 141 -11.15 -8.52 5.83
N GLY A 142 -12.46 -8.59 5.56
CA GLY A 142 -13.01 -8.16 4.28
C GLY A 142 -12.60 -9.03 3.12
N THR A 143 -12.94 -8.60 1.91
CA THR A 143 -12.53 -9.24 0.66
C THR A 143 -11.88 -8.22 -0.27
N TRP A 144 -11.09 -8.71 -1.22
CA TRP A 144 -10.24 -7.89 -2.08
C TRP A 144 -10.44 -8.30 -3.53
N ASN A 145 -10.26 -7.36 -4.45
CA ASN A 145 -10.61 -7.55 -5.86
C ASN A 145 -9.60 -8.38 -6.66
N THR A 146 -8.46 -8.74 -6.09
CA THR A 146 -7.41 -9.48 -6.79
C THR A 146 -7.15 -10.80 -6.08
N PRO A 147 -7.18 -11.94 -6.76
CA PRO A 147 -6.84 -13.23 -6.17
C PRO A 147 -5.42 -13.25 -5.61
N GLY A 148 -5.26 -13.81 -4.43
CA GLY A 148 -3.98 -13.93 -3.76
C GLY A 148 -4.12 -14.32 -2.29
N ASN A 149 -2.98 -14.40 -1.63
CA ASN A 149 -2.90 -14.72 -0.22
C ASN A 149 -2.17 -13.62 0.54
N TYR A 150 -2.51 -13.47 1.80
CA TYR A 150 -1.90 -12.51 2.70
C TYR A 150 -1.86 -13.05 4.12
N LYS A 151 -1.20 -12.33 5.00
CA LYS A 151 -1.13 -12.66 6.42
C LYS A 151 -1.50 -11.47 7.28
N ILE A 152 -1.91 -11.75 8.51
CA ILE A 152 -2.09 -10.74 9.55
C ILE A 152 -1.09 -10.98 10.65
N VAL A 153 -0.36 -9.93 10.99
CA VAL A 153 0.66 -9.89 12.03
C VAL A 153 0.31 -8.82 13.07
N TYR A 154 0.84 -8.94 14.26
CA TYR A 154 0.59 -8.00 15.35
C TYR A 154 1.83 -7.79 16.21
N LYS A 155 1.85 -6.67 16.91
CA LYS A 155 2.80 -6.36 17.97
C LYS A 155 2.06 -6.16 19.28
N THR A 156 2.76 -6.38 20.38
CA THR A 156 2.28 -6.12 21.73
C THR A 156 3.20 -5.14 22.43
N ASN A 157 2.77 -4.63 23.57
CA ASN A 157 3.60 -3.81 24.45
C ASN A 157 4.84 -4.54 24.98
N LEU A 158 4.89 -5.86 24.90
CA LEU A 158 6.03 -6.69 25.33
C LEU A 158 6.84 -7.29 24.17
N SER A 159 6.39 -7.20 22.94
CA SER A 159 7.08 -7.78 21.77
C SER A 159 8.14 -6.87 21.15
N GLY A 160 8.25 -5.62 21.58
CA GLY A 160 9.14 -4.64 20.95
C GLY A 160 8.80 -4.44 19.49
N ASP A 161 9.81 -4.49 18.62
CA ASP A 161 9.64 -4.35 17.17
C ASP A 161 9.34 -5.68 16.45
N THR A 162 9.19 -6.77 17.22
CA THR A 162 8.94 -8.10 16.65
C THR A 162 7.47 -8.26 16.31
N TRP A 163 7.20 -8.57 15.05
CA TRP A 163 5.89 -8.97 14.58
C TRP A 163 5.64 -10.45 14.89
N ARG A 164 4.45 -10.73 15.46
CA ARG A 164 3.94 -12.09 15.65
C ARG A 164 2.84 -12.37 14.63
N THR A 165 2.73 -13.60 14.18
CA THR A 165 1.70 -13.99 13.21
C THR A 165 0.39 -14.31 13.93
N LEU A 166 -0.70 -13.62 13.52
CA LEU A 166 -2.06 -13.95 13.97
C LEU A 166 -2.68 -15.01 13.07
N ALA A 167 -2.60 -14.81 11.75
CA ALA A 167 -3.11 -15.73 10.75
C ALA A 167 -2.27 -15.63 9.48
N ASP A 168 -2.00 -16.74 8.85
CA ASP A 168 -1.20 -16.82 7.63
C ASP A 168 -2.01 -17.46 6.49
N ASN A 169 -1.53 -17.27 5.27
CA ASN A 169 -2.11 -17.86 4.07
C ASN A 169 -3.62 -17.61 3.93
N LEU A 170 -4.07 -16.41 4.25
CA LEU A 170 -5.45 -15.99 4.11
C LEU A 170 -5.75 -15.68 2.64
N SER A 171 -6.90 -16.14 2.14
CA SER A 171 -7.36 -15.82 0.79
C SER A 171 -7.98 -14.44 0.73
N THR A 172 -7.63 -13.67 -0.29
CA THR A 172 -8.24 -12.36 -0.57
C THR A 172 -9.72 -12.44 -0.94
N SER A 173 -10.20 -13.61 -1.34
CA SER A 173 -11.61 -13.84 -1.73
C SER A 173 -12.54 -14.15 -0.55
N LYS A 174 -12.00 -14.35 0.66
CA LYS A 174 -12.76 -14.76 1.83
C LYS A 174 -12.68 -13.73 2.94
N ASN A 175 -13.84 -13.38 3.52
CA ASN A 175 -13.92 -12.58 4.73
C ASN A 175 -13.80 -13.48 5.96
N TYR A 176 -12.67 -13.39 6.65
CA TYR A 176 -12.40 -14.14 7.86
C TYR A 176 -12.85 -13.34 9.09
N VAL A 177 -13.36 -14.06 10.08
CA VAL A 177 -13.64 -13.51 11.41
C VAL A 177 -12.57 -14.07 12.35
N LEU A 178 -11.61 -13.24 12.73
CA LEU A 178 -10.46 -13.66 13.52
C LEU A 178 -10.64 -13.20 14.98
N ASP A 179 -10.62 -14.15 15.91
CA ASP A 179 -10.53 -13.84 17.32
C ASP A 179 -9.11 -13.37 17.66
N ALA A 180 -8.99 -12.08 17.94
CA ALA A 180 -7.72 -11.43 18.29
C ALA A 180 -7.72 -10.93 19.73
N SER A 181 -8.59 -11.51 20.59
CA SER A 181 -8.65 -11.21 22.00
C SER A 181 -7.35 -11.64 22.72
N PRO A 182 -7.02 -11.04 23.85
CA PRO A 182 -5.85 -11.46 24.64
C PRO A 182 -5.84 -12.96 24.97
N ALA A 183 -7.01 -13.52 25.30
CA ALA A 183 -7.13 -14.96 25.59
C ALA A 183 -6.84 -15.81 24.36
N ALA A 184 -7.38 -15.47 23.19
CA ALA A 184 -7.15 -16.20 21.95
C ALA A 184 -5.68 -16.16 21.50
N LEU A 185 -4.99 -15.07 21.77
CA LEU A 185 -3.58 -14.90 21.44
C LEU A 185 -2.63 -15.44 22.51
N GLY A 186 -3.15 -15.91 23.65
CA GLY A 186 -2.34 -16.41 24.75
C GLY A 186 -1.45 -15.33 25.40
N LEU A 187 -1.92 -14.09 25.44
CA LEU A 187 -1.15 -12.98 25.99
C LEU A 187 -1.03 -13.05 27.51
N ALA A 188 0.07 -12.52 28.05
CA ALA A 188 0.26 -12.34 29.49
C ALA A 188 -0.77 -11.36 30.09
N ALA A 189 -0.94 -11.36 31.42
CA ALA A 189 -1.95 -10.55 32.09
C ALA A 189 -1.80 -9.03 31.86
N ASN A 190 -0.58 -8.56 31.66
CA ASN A 190 -0.23 -7.15 31.38
C ASN A 190 0.16 -6.89 29.94
N GLU A 191 -0.08 -7.86 29.06
CA GLU A 191 0.23 -7.78 27.65
C GLU A 191 -1.02 -7.48 26.83
N TYR A 192 -0.90 -6.60 25.87
CA TYR A 192 -1.97 -6.24 24.95
C TYR A 192 -1.42 -5.90 23.56
N VAL A 193 -2.25 -6.10 22.56
CA VAL A 193 -1.92 -5.74 21.16
C VAL A 193 -1.86 -4.22 21.04
N THR A 194 -0.78 -3.72 20.49
CA THR A 194 -0.58 -2.28 20.21
C THR A 194 -0.91 -1.92 18.78
N GLU A 195 -0.62 -2.81 17.84
CA GLU A 195 -0.93 -2.64 16.42
C GLU A 195 -1.06 -4.00 15.72
N PHE A 196 -1.81 -4.03 14.64
CA PHE A 196 -1.83 -5.17 13.72
C PHE A 196 -1.72 -4.68 12.28
N MET A 197 -1.35 -5.58 11.39
CA MET A 197 -1.13 -5.26 9.99
C MET A 197 -1.51 -6.46 9.11
N ALA A 198 -2.28 -6.19 8.06
CA ALA A 198 -2.47 -7.11 6.95
C ALA A 198 -1.37 -6.86 5.92
N ALA A 199 -0.57 -7.88 5.62
CA ALA A 199 0.57 -7.80 4.72
C ALA A 199 0.29 -8.60 3.44
N PHE A 200 0.14 -7.89 2.32
CA PHE A 200 -0.30 -8.47 1.04
C PHE A 200 0.84 -8.78 0.07
N GLY A 201 2.05 -8.25 0.30
CA GLY A 201 3.13 -8.36 -0.67
C GLY A 201 2.90 -7.47 -1.89
N ILE A 202 3.18 -7.99 -3.09
CA ILE A 202 2.98 -7.24 -4.34
C ILE A 202 1.50 -7.22 -4.70
N VAL A 203 0.97 -6.02 -4.96
CA VAL A 203 -0.41 -5.83 -5.41
C VAL A 203 -0.43 -5.04 -6.71
N PRO A 204 -1.33 -5.37 -7.66
CA PRO A 204 -1.39 -4.65 -8.93
C PRO A 204 -1.97 -3.25 -8.75
N SER A 205 -1.84 -2.44 -9.79
CA SER A 205 -2.64 -1.22 -9.95
C SER A 205 -4.12 -1.52 -9.75
N ASN A 206 -4.84 -0.63 -9.10
CA ASN A 206 -6.26 -0.77 -8.80
C ASN A 206 -6.62 -1.89 -7.78
N PHE A 207 -5.65 -2.49 -7.10
CA PHE A 207 -5.93 -3.38 -5.97
C PHE A 207 -6.72 -2.62 -4.91
N ARG A 208 -7.86 -3.20 -4.49
CA ARG A 208 -8.74 -2.57 -3.50
C ARG A 208 -9.63 -3.56 -2.79
N GLN A 209 -10.17 -3.14 -1.66
CA GLN A 209 -11.21 -3.88 -0.97
C GLN A 209 -12.48 -3.96 -1.81
N VAL A 210 -13.22 -5.06 -1.64
CA VAL A 210 -14.58 -5.29 -2.14
C VAL A 210 -15.54 -5.24 -0.96
N GLU A 211 -15.43 -6.19 -0.03
CA GLU A 211 -16.11 -6.13 1.26
C GLU A 211 -15.21 -5.41 2.25
N ALA A 212 -15.76 -4.43 2.96
CA ALA A 212 -14.99 -3.60 3.87
C ALA A 212 -14.48 -4.40 5.08
N PRO A 213 -13.19 -4.31 5.41
CA PRO A 213 -12.69 -4.77 6.70
C PRO A 213 -13.28 -3.97 7.86
N ARG A 214 -13.33 -4.59 9.02
CA ARG A 214 -13.73 -3.93 10.26
C ARG A 214 -13.05 -4.55 11.46
N VAL A 215 -13.03 -3.82 12.57
CA VAL A 215 -12.34 -4.22 13.78
C VAL A 215 -13.20 -3.91 14.99
N ASP A 216 -13.40 -4.88 15.86
CA ASP A 216 -14.03 -4.68 17.14
C ASP A 216 -12.98 -4.60 18.24
N CYS A 217 -13.11 -3.59 19.09
CA CYS A 217 -12.29 -3.39 20.28
C CYS A 217 -13.19 -3.25 21.50
N LYS A 218 -12.69 -3.66 22.65
CA LYS A 218 -13.35 -3.44 23.93
C LYS A 218 -12.84 -2.17 24.60
N VAL A 219 -13.73 -1.26 24.92
CA VAL A 219 -13.40 -0.04 25.69
C VAL A 219 -13.10 -0.43 27.14
N LEU A 220 -12.02 0.08 27.69
CA LEU A 220 -11.62 -0.18 29.07
C LEU A 220 -12.70 0.33 30.04
N SER A 221 -12.94 -0.41 31.13
CA SER A 221 -14.05 -0.16 32.06
C SER A 221 -13.83 1.05 32.98
N LYS A 222 -12.60 1.55 33.12
CA LYS A 222 -12.26 2.60 34.08
C LYS A 222 -11.92 3.95 33.45
N LEU A 223 -12.45 4.24 32.26
CA LEU A 223 -12.22 5.52 31.61
C LEU A 223 -13.17 6.59 32.16
N ALA A 224 -12.63 7.77 32.40
CA ALA A 224 -13.43 8.93 32.84
C ALA A 224 -14.33 9.40 31.68
N GLY A 225 -15.55 9.85 32.02
CA GLY A 225 -16.44 10.50 31.07
C GLY A 225 -15.78 11.73 30.45
N GLY A 226 -15.97 11.91 29.13
CA GLY A 226 -15.34 12.97 28.35
C GLY A 226 -13.96 12.64 27.82
N THR A 227 -13.35 11.53 28.22
CA THR A 227 -12.06 11.08 27.67
C THR A 227 -12.19 10.88 26.15
N GLN A 228 -11.27 11.48 25.40
CA GLN A 228 -11.17 11.27 23.96
C GLN A 228 -10.01 10.34 23.65
N PHE A 229 -10.20 9.49 22.65
CA PHE A 229 -9.13 8.64 22.13
C PHE A 229 -9.19 8.53 20.61
N VAL A 230 -8.02 8.40 20.00
CA VAL A 230 -7.84 8.42 18.56
C VAL A 230 -7.31 7.09 18.11
N ASN A 231 -8.01 6.46 17.17
CA ASN A 231 -7.49 5.31 16.45
C ASN A 231 -6.93 5.76 15.11
N THR A 232 -5.67 5.45 14.85
CA THR A 232 -4.96 5.83 13.63
C THR A 232 -4.67 4.61 12.78
N SER A 233 -5.00 4.68 11.50
CA SER A 233 -4.71 3.62 10.53
C SER A 233 -3.95 4.17 9.35
N ASP A 234 -3.17 3.32 8.73
CA ASP A 234 -2.48 3.64 7.49
C ASP A 234 -2.51 2.44 6.54
N ALA A 235 -2.33 2.74 5.28
CA ALA A 235 -2.12 1.78 4.22
C ALA A 235 -1.00 2.29 3.32
N GLY A 236 -0.28 1.39 2.68
CA GLY A 236 0.81 1.80 1.83
C GLY A 236 1.48 0.65 1.11
N GLY A 237 2.44 1.01 0.30
CA GLY A 237 3.29 0.10 -0.43
C GLY A 237 4.53 0.80 -0.94
N VAL A 238 5.40 0.03 -1.57
CA VAL A 238 6.70 0.52 -2.05
C VAL A 238 6.72 0.56 -3.57
N TYR A 239 7.16 1.67 -4.11
CA TYR A 239 7.52 1.81 -5.50
C TYR A 239 8.91 2.42 -5.60
N ASN A 240 9.78 1.77 -6.38
CA ASN A 240 11.16 2.25 -6.61
C ASN A 240 11.90 2.59 -5.30
N GLY A 241 11.76 1.75 -4.29
CA GLY A 241 12.41 1.92 -2.99
C GLY A 241 11.79 2.98 -2.07
N GLN A 242 10.69 3.61 -2.48
CA GLN A 242 10.02 4.65 -1.70
C GLN A 242 8.65 4.18 -1.21
N TRP A 243 8.30 4.52 0.02
CA TRP A 243 6.99 4.27 0.59
C TRP A 243 5.97 5.28 0.09
N ILE A 244 4.84 4.75 -0.40
CA ILE A 244 3.65 5.51 -0.77
C ILE A 244 2.59 5.17 0.27
N MET A 245 2.15 6.13 1.07
CA MET A 245 1.29 5.88 2.22
C MET A 245 0.14 6.87 2.30
N ALA A 246 -0.95 6.43 2.92
CA ALA A 246 -2.08 7.26 3.33
C ALA A 246 -2.46 6.92 4.76
N THR A 247 -2.96 7.90 5.50
CA THR A 247 -3.35 7.79 6.91
C THR A 247 -4.79 8.22 7.09
N SER A 248 -5.52 7.55 7.98
CA SER A 248 -6.87 7.93 8.39
C SER A 248 -7.01 7.79 9.91
N ARG A 249 -7.74 8.70 10.52
CA ARG A 249 -7.91 8.79 11.97
C ARG A 249 -9.37 8.90 12.33
N TRP A 250 -9.74 8.34 13.49
CA TRP A 250 -11.06 8.49 14.04
C TRP A 250 -11.00 8.80 15.53
N VAL A 251 -11.73 9.84 15.95
CA VAL A 251 -11.80 10.27 17.35
C VAL A 251 -13.11 9.77 17.96
N THR A 252 -13.01 9.09 19.08
CA THR A 252 -14.14 8.63 19.89
C THR A 252 -14.07 9.27 21.26
N ARG A 253 -15.22 9.58 21.83
CA ARG A 253 -15.33 10.13 23.18
C ARG A 253 -16.08 9.16 24.11
N VAL A 254 -15.62 9.06 25.34
CA VAL A 254 -16.36 8.37 26.39
C VAL A 254 -17.51 9.25 26.85
N TYR A 255 -18.72 8.67 26.94
CA TYR A 255 -19.91 9.37 27.40
C TYR A 255 -19.69 10.07 28.72
N ALA A 256 -20.11 11.32 28.79
CA ALA A 256 -20.13 12.12 30.01
C ALA A 256 -21.56 12.59 30.27
N PRO A 257 -22.22 12.15 31.37
CA PRO A 257 -23.55 12.65 31.68
C PRO A 257 -23.49 14.17 31.91
N SER A 258 -24.46 14.91 31.36
CA SER A 258 -24.61 16.34 31.61
C SER A 258 -24.83 16.55 33.10
N LYS A 259 -24.07 17.50 33.70
CA LYS A 259 -24.35 17.90 35.08
C LYS A 259 -25.81 18.44 35.16
N PRO A 260 -26.63 17.99 36.12
CA PRO A 260 -27.93 18.61 36.30
C PRO A 260 -27.75 20.11 36.45
N LEU A 261 -28.57 20.90 35.77
CA LEU A 261 -28.61 22.34 35.94
C LEU A 261 -28.84 22.63 37.42
N PRO A 262 -28.15 23.61 38.01
CA PRO A 262 -28.44 24.05 39.39
C PRO A 262 -29.94 24.33 39.47
N ARG A 263 -30.63 23.68 40.40
CA ARG A 263 -32.00 24.07 40.74
C ARG A 263 -31.95 25.52 41.20
N THR A 264 -32.39 26.45 40.35
CA THR A 264 -32.69 27.79 40.81
C THR A 264 -33.90 27.64 41.76
N GLY A 265 -33.64 27.62 43.06
CA GLY A 265 -34.65 27.71 44.07
C GLY A 265 -35.31 29.08 43.94
N TYR A 266 -36.58 29.09 43.68
CA TYR A 266 -37.44 30.19 44.01
C TYR A 266 -38.07 29.95 45.39
#